data_a65e8c1c3a36d7b93bbf2e36d968945b
#
_entry.id   a65e8c1c3a36d7b93bbf2e36d968945b
#
_cell.length_a   1.000
_cell.length_b   1.000
_cell.length_c   1.000
_cell.angle_alpha   90.00
_cell.angle_beta   90.00
_cell.angle_gamma   90.00
#
_symmetry.space_group_name_H-M   'P 1'
#
loop_
_entity.id
_entity.type
_entity.pdbx_description
1 polymer ?
#
loop_
_entity_poly.entity_id
_entity_poly.type
_entity_poly.pdbx_seq_one_letter_code
_entity_poly.pdbx_strand_id
1 'polypeptide(L)'
;MGGPALVIELAEPLPASVVERLRDFLAGSSSWFEEKRPGGYDFNVFADRLGVEHSPAVDGRRPFLVHVMGPGIGDEAVFEAEHADEPDPVPLIGFSPVWAVDVVAGCNRPVDHLATALLTAAAMDVVGGVAGAELLDDQVDLVAGLPGVLAMTDGPLPTVFGTAEFLRAWAAQPGFRLLK
;
A
#
# COMPACT_ATOMS: atom_id res chain seq x y z
N MET A 1 8.95 15.13 -5.78
CA MET A 1 9.40 13.74 -6.02
C MET A 1 8.69 12.89 -4.99
N GLY A 2 7.78 12.03 -5.40
CA GLY A 2 7.08 11.09 -4.52
C GLY A 2 8.00 9.96 -4.06
N GLY A 3 7.66 9.29 -2.96
CA GLY A 3 8.28 8.06 -2.50
C GLY A 3 7.61 6.82 -3.11
N PRO A 4 7.87 5.63 -2.54
CA PRO A 4 7.19 4.41 -2.94
C PRO A 4 5.70 4.48 -2.64
N ALA A 5 4.90 3.80 -3.47
CA ALA A 5 3.47 3.65 -3.31
C ALA A 5 3.07 2.18 -3.38
N LEU A 6 1.97 1.83 -2.73
CA LEU A 6 1.29 0.54 -2.84
C LEU A 6 -0.21 0.77 -2.88
N VAL A 7 -0.89 0.00 -3.70
CA VAL A 7 -2.34 0.02 -3.84
C VAL A 7 -2.95 -1.23 -3.21
N ILE A 8 -4.04 -1.06 -2.47
CA ILE A 8 -4.88 -2.16 -1.96
C ILE A 8 -6.14 -2.21 -2.81
N GLU A 9 -6.29 -3.26 -3.58
CA GLU A 9 -7.43 -3.51 -4.43
C GLU A 9 -8.61 -4.09 -3.64
N LEU A 10 -9.79 -3.55 -3.81
CA LEU A 10 -11.00 -3.93 -3.08
C LEU A 10 -12.10 -4.40 -4.05
N ALA A 11 -12.65 -5.58 -3.78
CA ALA A 11 -13.74 -6.17 -4.56
C ALA A 11 -15.08 -5.42 -4.41
N GLU A 12 -15.24 -4.69 -3.30
CA GLU A 12 -16.48 -4.00 -2.95
C GLU A 12 -16.17 -2.65 -2.26
N PRO A 13 -17.09 -1.68 -2.33
CA PRO A 13 -16.98 -0.45 -1.55
C PRO A 13 -16.88 -0.74 -0.05
N LEU A 14 -16.01 -0.02 0.65
CA LEU A 14 -15.89 -0.16 2.10
C LEU A 14 -17.12 0.39 2.80
N PRO A 15 -17.69 -0.35 3.78
CA PRO A 15 -18.68 0.20 4.68
C PRO A 15 -18.16 1.45 5.41
N ALA A 16 -19.00 2.43 5.67
CA ALA A 16 -18.61 3.66 6.38
C ALA A 16 -17.86 3.39 7.70
N SER A 17 -18.29 2.38 8.44
CA SER A 17 -17.63 1.97 9.69
C SER A 17 -16.19 1.42 9.48
N VAL A 18 -15.90 0.88 8.29
CA VAL A 18 -14.53 0.43 7.94
C VAL A 18 -13.67 1.63 7.58
N VAL A 19 -14.21 2.59 6.82
CA VAL A 19 -13.52 3.86 6.51
C VAL A 19 -13.20 4.62 7.80
N GLU A 20 -14.13 4.68 8.74
CA GLU A 20 -13.90 5.28 10.08
C GLU A 20 -12.80 4.54 10.85
N ARG A 21 -12.80 3.21 10.86
CA ARG A 21 -11.71 2.43 11.50
C ARG A 21 -10.35 2.65 10.86
N LEU A 22 -10.29 2.74 9.52
CA LEU A 22 -9.07 3.08 8.81
C LEU A 22 -8.56 4.46 9.23
N ARG A 23 -9.45 5.46 9.23
CA ARG A 23 -9.14 6.81 9.71
C ARG A 23 -8.59 6.82 11.13
N ASP A 24 -9.26 6.14 12.06
CA ASP A 24 -8.86 6.07 13.47
C ASP A 24 -7.52 5.35 13.65
N PHE A 25 -7.28 4.29 12.88
CA PHE A 25 -5.99 3.59 12.85
C PHE A 25 -4.86 4.53 12.37
N LEU A 26 -5.06 5.24 11.25
CA LEU A 26 -4.07 6.17 10.71
C LEU A 26 -3.81 7.33 11.68
N ALA A 27 -4.85 7.93 12.25
CA ALA A 27 -4.74 8.99 13.25
C ALA A 27 -4.01 8.52 14.51
N GLY A 28 -4.34 7.34 15.02
CA GLY A 28 -3.70 6.75 16.20
C GLY A 28 -2.22 6.39 16.01
N SER A 29 -1.81 6.08 14.78
CA SER A 29 -0.43 5.77 14.41
C SER A 29 0.43 7.02 14.14
N SER A 30 -0.19 8.18 14.05
CA SER A 30 0.41 9.43 13.59
C SER A 30 0.94 10.30 14.71
N SER A 31 1.93 11.14 14.41
CA SER A 31 2.34 12.29 15.21
C SER A 31 1.61 13.58 14.80
N TRP A 32 1.13 13.62 13.58
CA TRP A 32 0.31 14.67 12.99
C TRP A 32 -0.59 14.01 11.94
N PHE A 33 -1.86 14.42 11.88
CA PHE A 33 -2.87 13.84 11.00
C PHE A 33 -3.85 14.91 10.54
N GLU A 34 -4.17 14.92 9.26
CA GLU A 34 -5.17 15.79 8.66
C GLU A 34 -6.01 15.00 7.64
N GLU A 35 -7.32 15.05 7.79
CA GLU A 35 -8.25 14.58 6.78
C GLU A 35 -8.56 15.74 5.81
N LYS A 36 -8.00 15.67 4.60
CA LYS A 36 -8.19 16.69 3.56
C LYS A 36 -9.57 16.63 2.92
N ARG A 37 -10.13 15.44 2.83
CA ARG A 37 -11.46 15.11 2.33
C ARG A 37 -11.85 13.72 2.85
N PRO A 38 -13.14 13.33 2.78
CA PRO A 38 -13.53 11.96 3.10
C PRO A 38 -12.66 10.94 2.35
N GLY A 39 -12.01 10.04 3.10
CA GLY A 39 -11.11 9.03 2.55
C GLY A 39 -9.73 9.54 2.08
N GLY A 40 -9.42 10.82 2.23
CA GLY A 40 -8.12 11.40 1.86
C GLY A 40 -7.37 11.92 3.08
N TYR A 41 -6.25 11.29 3.44
CA TYR A 41 -5.51 11.52 4.67
C TYR A 41 -4.06 11.91 4.39
N ASP A 42 -3.60 12.98 5.06
CA ASP A 42 -2.21 13.43 5.07
C ASP A 42 -1.69 13.34 6.50
N PHE A 43 -0.57 12.67 6.74
CA PHE A 43 -0.11 12.42 8.08
C PHE A 43 1.38 12.08 8.16
N ASN A 44 1.92 12.16 9.37
CA ASN A 44 3.27 11.70 9.68
C ASN A 44 3.21 10.53 10.66
N VAL A 45 3.72 9.39 10.27
CA VAL A 45 3.85 8.21 11.13
C VAL A 45 5.27 8.12 11.71
N PHE A 46 5.40 7.60 12.92
CA PHE A 46 6.69 7.20 13.45
C PHE A 46 7.07 5.82 12.92
N ALA A 47 8.25 5.70 12.31
CA ALA A 47 8.73 4.45 11.74
C ALA A 47 8.81 3.31 12.77
N ASP A 48 9.19 3.62 14.02
CA ASP A 48 9.25 2.67 15.13
C ASP A 48 7.88 2.09 15.51
N ARG A 49 6.79 2.85 15.36
CA ARG A 49 5.42 2.34 15.56
C ARG A 49 5.01 1.29 14.54
N LEU A 50 5.67 1.29 13.39
CA LEU A 50 5.52 0.25 12.35
C LEU A 50 6.53 -0.89 12.51
N GLY A 51 7.37 -0.86 13.56
CA GLY A 51 8.44 -1.84 13.77
C GLY A 51 9.65 -1.64 12.85
N VAL A 52 9.80 -0.47 12.25
CA VAL A 52 10.93 -0.14 11.37
C VAL A 52 12.04 0.51 12.17
N GLU A 53 13.18 -0.17 12.26
CA GLU A 53 14.39 0.41 12.84
C GLU A 53 14.94 1.51 11.92
N HIS A 54 15.35 2.61 12.48
CA HIS A 54 15.99 3.72 11.77
C HIS A 54 17.19 4.25 12.53
N SER A 55 18.12 4.86 11.79
CA SER A 55 19.27 5.52 12.42
C SER A 55 18.80 6.73 13.27
N PRO A 56 19.34 6.94 14.47
CA PRO A 56 19.05 8.12 15.29
C PRO A 56 19.33 9.46 14.59
N ALA A 57 20.17 9.45 13.55
CA ALA A 57 20.46 10.64 12.74
C ALA A 57 19.35 11.01 11.75
N VAL A 58 18.34 10.15 11.59
CA VAL A 58 17.19 10.36 10.69
C VAL A 58 15.97 10.65 11.57
N ASP A 59 15.23 11.71 11.25
CA ASP A 59 13.92 11.95 11.88
C ASP A 59 13.03 10.73 11.58
N GLY A 60 12.60 10.03 12.63
CA GLY A 60 11.75 8.84 12.54
C GLY A 60 10.33 9.13 12.04
N ARG A 61 9.95 10.41 11.90
CA ARG A 61 8.67 10.83 11.34
C ARG A 61 8.71 10.72 9.82
N ARG A 62 7.79 9.94 9.28
CA ARG A 62 7.68 9.72 7.83
C ARG A 62 6.35 10.27 7.32
N PRO A 63 6.36 11.19 6.33
CA PRO A 63 5.15 11.72 5.72
C PRO A 63 4.52 10.69 4.80
N PHE A 64 3.20 10.55 4.91
CA PHE A 64 2.37 9.68 4.09
C PHE A 64 1.10 10.37 3.63
N LEU A 65 0.63 9.95 2.48
CA LEU A 65 -0.72 10.17 1.98
C LEU A 65 -1.42 8.81 1.89
N VAL A 66 -2.67 8.75 2.31
CA VAL A 66 -3.54 7.60 2.07
C VAL A 66 -4.82 8.10 1.43
N HIS A 67 -5.18 7.51 0.30
CA HIS A 67 -6.39 7.85 -0.44
C HIS A 67 -7.27 6.62 -0.61
N VAL A 68 -8.51 6.70 -0.14
CA VAL A 68 -9.57 5.79 -0.56
C VAL A 68 -10.17 6.38 -1.81
N MET A 69 -10.22 5.61 -2.89
CA MET A 69 -10.71 6.06 -4.19
C MET A 69 -11.65 5.05 -4.84
N GLY A 70 -12.53 5.55 -5.67
CA GLY A 70 -13.54 4.78 -6.39
C GLY A 70 -14.91 5.45 -6.37
N PRO A 71 -15.92 4.83 -7.00
CA PRO A 71 -17.27 5.41 -7.13
C PRO A 71 -17.87 5.79 -5.76
N GLY A 72 -18.28 7.05 -5.65
CA GLY A 72 -19.01 7.56 -4.49
C GLY A 72 -18.18 7.99 -3.27
N ILE A 73 -16.86 7.76 -3.27
CA ILE A 73 -15.96 8.20 -2.19
C ILE A 73 -15.07 9.39 -2.61
N GLY A 74 -14.79 9.52 -3.89
CA GLY A 74 -13.94 10.53 -4.48
C GLY A 74 -12.80 9.93 -5.30
N ASP A 75 -12.08 10.80 -6.01
CA ASP A 75 -10.97 10.43 -6.92
C ASP A 75 -11.34 9.33 -7.94
N GLU A 76 -12.63 9.27 -8.35
CA GLU A 76 -13.13 8.30 -9.34
C GLU A 76 -12.31 8.35 -10.63
N ALA A 77 -12.01 9.56 -11.11
CA ALA A 77 -11.21 9.73 -12.33
C ALA A 77 -9.77 9.25 -12.18
N VAL A 78 -9.19 9.33 -10.96
CA VAL A 78 -7.86 8.80 -10.67
C VAL A 78 -7.93 7.28 -10.66
N PHE A 79 -8.91 6.71 -9.94
CA PHE A 79 -9.15 5.27 -9.92
C PHE A 79 -9.33 4.68 -11.33
N GLU A 80 -10.18 5.32 -12.17
CA GLU A 80 -10.39 4.91 -13.55
C GLU A 80 -9.12 5.00 -14.40
N ALA A 81 -8.33 6.07 -14.23
CA ALA A 81 -7.10 6.28 -14.98
C ALA A 81 -6.00 5.28 -14.61
N GLU A 82 -5.88 4.93 -13.34
CA GLU A 82 -4.90 3.94 -12.86
C GLU A 82 -5.21 2.53 -13.38
N HIS A 83 -6.49 2.18 -13.52
CA HIS A 83 -6.92 0.85 -13.98
C HIS A 83 -7.20 0.76 -15.49
N ALA A 84 -7.13 1.88 -16.24
CA ALA A 84 -7.54 1.91 -17.65
C ALA A 84 -6.68 1.03 -18.57
N ASP A 85 -5.39 0.95 -18.30
CA ASP A 85 -4.41 0.25 -19.13
C ASP A 85 -3.90 -1.05 -18.48
N GLU A 86 -4.46 -1.43 -17.32
CA GLU A 86 -4.08 -2.68 -16.64
C GLU A 86 -4.70 -3.91 -17.28
N PRO A 87 -3.98 -5.05 -17.30
CA PRO A 87 -4.58 -6.31 -17.71
C PRO A 87 -5.73 -6.70 -16.78
N ASP A 88 -6.72 -7.45 -17.29
CA ASP A 88 -7.84 -7.94 -16.49
C ASP A 88 -7.33 -8.64 -15.20
N PRO A 89 -7.63 -8.10 -14.02
CA PRO A 89 -7.12 -8.65 -12.76
C PRO A 89 -7.90 -9.89 -12.30
N VAL A 90 -9.08 -10.15 -12.84
CA VAL A 90 -9.95 -11.28 -12.42
C VAL A 90 -9.23 -12.63 -12.45
N PRO A 91 -8.45 -13.00 -13.49
CA PRO A 91 -7.71 -14.25 -13.49
C PRO A 91 -6.61 -14.33 -12.42
N LEU A 92 -6.13 -13.19 -11.92
CA LEU A 92 -5.02 -13.08 -10.97
C LEU A 92 -5.49 -13.05 -9.53
N ILE A 93 -6.47 -12.20 -9.23
CA ILE A 93 -6.93 -11.95 -7.85
C ILE A 93 -8.38 -12.35 -7.59
N GLY A 94 -9.10 -12.81 -8.63
CA GLY A 94 -10.45 -13.36 -8.52
C GLY A 94 -11.58 -12.32 -8.59
N PHE A 95 -11.27 -11.03 -8.72
CA PHE A 95 -12.27 -9.96 -8.82
C PHE A 95 -11.75 -8.78 -9.66
N SER A 96 -12.68 -7.97 -10.17
CA SER A 96 -12.35 -6.62 -10.67
C SER A 96 -12.43 -5.64 -9.52
N PRO A 97 -11.39 -4.82 -9.31
CA PRO A 97 -11.44 -3.76 -8.30
C PRO A 97 -12.60 -2.79 -8.52
N VAL A 98 -13.28 -2.46 -7.44
CA VAL A 98 -14.36 -1.46 -7.42
C VAL A 98 -13.92 -0.21 -6.65
N TRP A 99 -13.14 -0.40 -5.60
CA TRP A 99 -12.46 0.64 -4.85
C TRP A 99 -11.00 0.27 -4.67
N ALA A 100 -10.17 1.26 -4.36
CA ALA A 100 -8.79 1.05 -3.98
C ALA A 100 -8.40 1.93 -2.78
N VAL A 101 -7.34 1.52 -2.08
CA VAL A 101 -6.68 2.35 -1.06
C VAL A 101 -5.23 2.50 -1.47
N ASP A 102 -4.86 3.72 -1.83
CA ASP A 102 -3.50 4.08 -2.20
C ASP A 102 -2.72 4.56 -0.97
N VAL A 103 -1.51 4.01 -0.75
CA VAL A 103 -0.62 4.34 0.35
C VAL A 103 0.70 4.86 -0.22
N VAL A 104 0.93 6.16 -0.11
CA VAL A 104 2.05 6.86 -0.75
C VAL A 104 2.97 7.47 0.30
N ALA A 105 4.26 7.16 0.24
CA ALA A 105 5.26 7.83 1.05
C ALA A 105 5.66 9.19 0.43
N GLY A 106 5.81 10.21 1.26
CA GLY A 106 6.27 11.53 0.83
C GLY A 106 7.79 11.61 0.59
N CYS A 107 8.56 10.58 0.97
CA CYS A 107 10.01 10.50 0.85
C CYS A 107 10.43 9.16 0.25
N ASN A 108 11.71 9.07 -0.20
CA ASN A 108 12.23 7.90 -0.92
C ASN A 108 13.58 7.42 -0.34
N ARG A 109 13.61 7.11 0.96
CA ARG A 109 14.77 6.50 1.63
C ARG A 109 14.48 5.03 1.91
N PRO A 110 15.48 4.19 2.21
CA PRO A 110 15.21 2.77 2.55
C PRO A 110 14.16 2.57 3.64
N VAL A 111 14.13 3.43 4.66
CA VAL A 111 13.11 3.42 5.73
C VAL A 111 11.70 3.70 5.18
N ASP A 112 11.56 4.49 4.13
CA ASP A 112 10.25 4.81 3.55
C ASP A 112 9.66 3.59 2.82
N HIS A 113 10.49 2.80 2.14
CA HIS A 113 10.04 1.55 1.50
C HIS A 113 9.50 0.56 2.54
N LEU A 114 10.25 0.33 3.62
CA LEU A 114 9.82 -0.53 4.72
C LEU A 114 8.54 -0.01 5.38
N ALA A 115 8.51 1.30 5.69
CA ALA A 115 7.34 1.92 6.30
C ALA A 115 6.11 1.84 5.40
N THR A 116 6.25 2.01 4.06
CA THR A 116 5.15 1.86 3.11
C THR A 116 4.59 0.44 3.14
N ALA A 117 5.44 -0.58 3.03
CA ALA A 117 4.97 -1.97 3.03
C ALA A 117 4.27 -2.35 4.36
N LEU A 118 4.83 -1.97 5.50
CA LEU A 118 4.26 -2.31 6.80
C LEU A 118 3.01 -1.51 7.12
N LEU A 119 2.94 -0.23 6.71
CA LEU A 119 1.73 0.58 6.85
C LEU A 119 0.61 0.04 5.97
N THR A 120 0.92 -0.34 4.71
CA THR A 120 -0.05 -0.96 3.81
C THR A 120 -0.55 -2.28 4.38
N ALA A 121 0.33 -3.14 4.88
CA ALA A 121 -0.06 -4.39 5.52
C ALA A 121 -0.98 -4.16 6.74
N ALA A 122 -0.69 -3.15 7.57
CA ALA A 122 -1.54 -2.80 8.71
C ALA A 122 -2.88 -2.19 8.28
N ALA A 123 -2.91 -1.40 7.21
CA ALA A 123 -4.15 -0.91 6.61
C ALA A 123 -5.00 -2.07 6.07
N MET A 124 -4.39 -3.08 5.42
CA MET A 124 -5.08 -4.29 4.95
C MET A 124 -5.70 -5.10 6.09
N ASP A 125 -5.11 -5.10 7.29
CA ASP A 125 -5.75 -5.74 8.47
C ASP A 125 -7.08 -5.06 8.84
N VAL A 126 -7.27 -3.79 8.45
CA VAL A 126 -8.49 -3.03 8.71
C VAL A 126 -9.49 -3.14 7.58
N VAL A 127 -9.02 -3.00 6.32
CA VAL A 127 -9.88 -2.88 5.14
C VAL A 127 -10.02 -4.19 4.36
N GLY A 128 -9.12 -5.16 4.55
CA GLY A 128 -9.03 -6.33 3.69
C GLY A 128 -8.34 -6.01 2.36
N GLY A 129 -8.72 -6.73 1.32
CA GLY A 129 -8.24 -6.51 -0.05
C GLY A 129 -6.94 -7.23 -0.40
N VAL A 130 -6.40 -6.89 -1.56
CA VAL A 130 -5.18 -7.47 -2.14
C VAL A 130 -4.23 -6.34 -2.49
N ALA A 131 -2.99 -6.42 -2.05
CA ALA A 131 -1.98 -5.45 -2.44
C ALA A 131 -1.33 -5.83 -3.78
N GLY A 132 -1.23 -4.87 -4.70
CA GLY A 132 -0.43 -4.97 -5.93
C GLY A 132 0.89 -4.23 -5.79
N ALA A 133 1.97 -4.81 -6.32
CA ALA A 133 3.28 -4.17 -6.35
C ALA A 133 4.07 -4.59 -7.58
N GLU A 134 4.65 -3.62 -8.29
CA GLU A 134 5.61 -3.88 -9.37
C GLU A 134 6.94 -4.36 -8.80
N LEU A 135 7.57 -5.30 -9.50
CA LEU A 135 8.83 -5.91 -9.12
C LEU A 135 9.96 -5.49 -10.04
N LEU A 136 11.16 -5.44 -9.48
CA LEU A 136 12.39 -5.47 -10.25
C LEU A 136 12.71 -6.91 -10.65
N ASP A 137 13.41 -7.09 -11.76
CA ASP A 137 13.78 -8.41 -12.27
C ASP A 137 14.50 -9.28 -11.22
N ASP A 138 15.36 -8.65 -10.41
CA ASP A 138 16.13 -9.32 -9.35
C ASP A 138 15.29 -9.72 -8.12
N GLN A 139 14.04 -9.28 -8.05
CA GLN A 139 13.11 -9.59 -6.95
C GLN A 139 12.15 -10.74 -7.28
N VAL A 140 11.93 -11.07 -8.54
CA VAL A 140 10.91 -12.02 -8.98
C VAL A 140 11.06 -13.38 -8.30
N ASP A 141 12.26 -13.97 -8.36
CA ASP A 141 12.52 -15.29 -7.77
C ASP A 141 12.42 -15.28 -6.24
N LEU A 142 12.84 -14.18 -5.61
CA LEU A 142 12.75 -14.01 -4.16
C LEU A 142 11.29 -13.96 -3.70
N VAL A 143 10.48 -13.20 -4.42
CA VAL A 143 9.08 -12.92 -4.06
C VAL A 143 8.18 -14.11 -4.31
N ALA A 144 8.39 -14.86 -5.39
CA ALA A 144 7.54 -15.99 -5.80
C ALA A 144 7.35 -17.06 -4.71
N GLY A 145 8.33 -17.22 -3.82
CA GLY A 145 8.30 -18.21 -2.73
C GLY A 145 7.78 -17.68 -1.39
N LEU A 146 7.40 -16.42 -1.29
CA LEU A 146 6.99 -15.83 -0.01
C LEU A 146 5.54 -16.21 0.37
N PRO A 147 5.26 -16.35 1.68
CA PRO A 147 3.90 -16.61 2.14
C PRO A 147 2.99 -15.42 1.80
N GLY A 148 1.72 -15.70 1.50
CA GLY A 148 0.72 -14.69 1.20
C GLY A 148 0.75 -14.16 -0.23
N VAL A 149 1.66 -14.61 -1.10
CA VAL A 149 1.59 -14.35 -2.54
C VAL A 149 0.37 -15.07 -3.13
N LEU A 150 -0.44 -14.34 -3.88
CA LEU A 150 -1.65 -14.85 -4.54
C LEU A 150 -1.42 -15.12 -6.03
N ALA A 151 -0.80 -14.16 -6.72
CA ALA A 151 -0.51 -14.24 -8.14
C ALA A 151 0.68 -13.35 -8.50
N MET A 152 1.27 -13.62 -9.66
CA MET A 152 2.28 -12.78 -10.27
C MET A 152 2.02 -12.70 -11.77
N THR A 153 2.30 -11.54 -12.37
CA THR A 153 2.28 -11.38 -13.82
C THR A 153 3.66 -11.60 -14.40
N ASP A 154 3.69 -12.05 -15.65
CA ASP A 154 4.90 -12.06 -16.47
C ASP A 154 4.98 -10.77 -17.28
N GLY A 155 6.18 -10.34 -17.67
CA GLY A 155 6.33 -9.20 -18.57
C GLY A 155 7.51 -8.30 -18.17
N PRO A 156 7.64 -7.14 -18.83
CA PRO A 156 8.74 -6.22 -18.60
C PRO A 156 8.67 -5.49 -17.24
N LEU A 157 7.49 -5.45 -16.64
CA LEU A 157 7.25 -4.95 -15.28
C LEU A 157 6.37 -5.98 -14.57
N PRO A 158 6.98 -7.05 -14.02
CA PRO A 158 6.23 -8.05 -13.29
C PRO A 158 5.52 -7.42 -12.09
N THR A 159 4.27 -7.78 -11.89
CA THR A 159 3.48 -7.33 -10.74
C THR A 159 3.15 -8.53 -9.87
N VAL A 160 3.36 -8.40 -8.56
CA VAL A 160 2.93 -9.38 -7.57
C VAL A 160 1.68 -8.89 -6.87
N PHE A 161 0.73 -9.81 -6.66
CA PHE A 161 -0.45 -9.59 -5.86
C PHE A 161 -0.36 -10.45 -4.60
N GLY A 162 -0.66 -9.86 -3.45
CA GLY A 162 -0.52 -10.58 -2.19
C GLY A 162 -1.32 -9.99 -1.03
N THR A 163 -1.30 -10.72 0.07
CA THR A 163 -1.97 -10.37 1.33
C THR A 163 -1.08 -9.50 2.22
N ALA A 164 -1.62 -9.04 3.36
CA ALA A 164 -0.82 -8.36 4.38
C ALA A 164 0.35 -9.24 4.89
N GLU A 165 0.17 -10.58 4.93
CA GLU A 165 1.24 -11.51 5.27
C GLU A 165 2.40 -11.45 4.27
N PHE A 166 2.07 -11.40 2.98
CA PHE A 166 3.06 -11.25 1.91
C PHE A 166 3.89 -9.97 2.11
N LEU A 167 3.26 -8.83 2.31
CA LEU A 167 3.98 -7.57 2.48
C LEU A 167 4.93 -7.59 3.68
N ARG A 168 4.51 -8.20 4.79
CA ARG A 168 5.37 -8.37 5.97
C ARG A 168 6.54 -9.32 5.70
N ALA A 169 6.29 -10.42 5.02
CA ALA A 169 7.32 -11.39 4.66
C ALA A 169 8.34 -10.79 3.69
N TRP A 170 7.87 -9.99 2.71
CA TRP A 170 8.74 -9.34 1.76
C TRP A 170 9.55 -8.21 2.41
N ALA A 171 8.93 -7.37 3.25
CA ALA A 171 9.61 -6.32 3.99
C ALA A 171 10.75 -6.85 4.92
N ALA A 172 10.65 -8.11 5.37
CA ALA A 172 11.68 -8.76 6.17
C ALA A 172 12.88 -9.28 5.35
N GLN A 173 12.82 -9.25 4.01
CA GLN A 173 13.91 -9.75 3.17
C GLN A 173 15.08 -8.75 3.10
N PRO A 174 16.32 -9.24 3.08
CA PRO A 174 17.48 -8.39 2.85
C PRO A 174 17.37 -7.68 1.49
N GLY A 175 17.67 -6.37 1.47
CA GLY A 175 17.62 -5.59 0.24
C GLY A 175 16.21 -5.22 -0.23
N PHE A 176 15.19 -5.41 0.62
CA PHE A 176 13.82 -5.02 0.30
C PHE A 176 13.73 -3.58 -0.19
N ARG A 177 13.05 -3.38 -1.30
CA ARG A 177 12.65 -2.07 -1.82
C ARG A 177 11.43 -2.21 -2.73
N LEU A 178 10.62 -1.19 -2.77
CA LEU A 178 9.51 -1.04 -3.70
C LEU A 178 9.97 -0.30 -4.94
N LEU A 179 9.34 -0.55 -6.08
CA LEU A 179 9.42 0.36 -7.23
C LEU A 179 8.74 1.69 -6.88
N LYS A 180 9.04 2.70 -7.69
CA LYS A 180 8.58 4.06 -7.50
C LYS A 180 7.78 4.49 -8.71
#